data_e67734ad4edd0f7c134851971e5827c6
#
_entry.id   e67734ad4edd0f7c134851971e5827c6
#
_cell.length_a   1.000
_cell.length_b   1.000
_cell.length_c   1.000
_cell.angle_alpha   90.00
_cell.angle_beta   90.00
_cell.angle_gamma   90.00
#
_symmetry.space_group_name_H-M   'P 1'
#
loop_
_entity.id
_entity.type
_entity.pdbx_description
1 polymer ?
#
loop_
_entity_poly.entity_id
_entity_poly.type
_entity_poly.pdbx_seq_one_letter_code
_entity_poly.pdbx_strand_id
1 'polypeptide(L)'
;MSKDLIIETTALTKSYGPHVALDSLNLKVQRGATGLLGPNGAGKSTFFKTILGLIQATSGEGYVLGHDIRTEGLAIRSKIGYMPEYDALDDDMDAIHQVRYSGELLGMNPVVAMARAHTAMEYVGLGELRYRPISSFSTGMKQATKLACAIIHDPELIIADEPSNGLDADSRQAMLDTLSNMVNTGNRSVLMASHLMDDVEQVCENIVLLHKGKLAAQGRIEDLKAIDREIEIHVWGMANELEEALGKEGLEVRREGRMMRIRHDGEGTTHRILKCAAATGAQIRRMHEYEASLEDLFIVIMERFGYGVKSSEDLLASPAEARKVDAPESMGGSGA
;
A
#
# COMPACT_ATOMS: atom_id res chain seq x y z
N MET A 1 -2.03 19.87 16.10
CA MET A 1 -1.22 18.82 15.41
C MET A 1 0.26 18.96 15.79
N SER A 2 0.96 17.87 16.07
CA SER A 2 2.42 17.86 16.10
C SER A 2 2.94 18.30 14.73
N LYS A 3 4.11 18.99 14.67
CA LYS A 3 4.73 19.42 13.40
C LYS A 3 5.02 18.27 12.43
N ASP A 4 5.06 17.05 12.94
CA ASP A 4 5.40 15.83 12.18
C ASP A 4 4.18 15.08 11.61
N LEU A 5 2.96 15.45 12.02
CA LEU A 5 1.73 14.82 11.49
C LEU A 5 1.23 15.58 10.25
N ILE A 6 1.01 14.85 9.16
CA ILE A 6 0.45 15.37 7.91
C ILE A 6 -1.04 15.05 7.74
N ILE A 7 -1.51 13.92 8.31
CA ILE A 7 -2.93 13.56 8.34
C ILE A 7 -3.26 13.07 9.76
N GLU A 8 -4.36 13.56 10.32
CA GLU A 8 -4.90 13.08 11.58
C GLU A 8 -6.42 12.98 11.46
N THR A 9 -6.99 11.83 11.85
CA THR A 9 -8.44 11.63 11.87
C THR A 9 -8.88 11.09 13.21
N THR A 10 -10.06 11.52 13.66
CA THR A 10 -10.68 11.06 14.90
C THR A 10 -12.12 10.63 14.62
N ALA A 11 -12.39 9.34 14.82
CA ALA A 11 -13.68 8.70 14.59
C ALA A 11 -14.27 9.03 13.19
N LEU A 12 -13.41 9.19 12.17
CA LEU A 12 -13.82 9.59 10.83
C LEU A 12 -14.71 8.51 10.21
N THR A 13 -15.95 8.88 9.91
CA THR A 13 -16.95 7.97 9.36
C THR A 13 -17.51 8.51 8.06
N LYS A 14 -17.64 7.62 7.06
CA LYS A 14 -18.33 7.91 5.81
C LYS A 14 -19.28 6.80 5.45
N SER A 15 -20.58 7.15 5.34
CA SER A 15 -21.64 6.24 4.93
C SER A 15 -22.29 6.69 3.62
N TYR A 16 -22.67 5.73 2.81
CA TYR A 16 -23.48 5.88 1.59
C TYR A 16 -24.78 5.10 1.79
N GLY A 17 -25.79 5.76 2.32
CA GLY A 17 -27.01 5.08 2.76
C GLY A 17 -26.68 4.03 3.84
N PRO A 18 -27.06 2.76 3.66
CA PRO A 18 -26.78 1.70 4.64
C PRO A 18 -25.32 1.19 4.59
N HIS A 19 -24.57 1.53 3.56
CA HIS A 19 -23.17 1.08 3.41
C HIS A 19 -22.21 2.03 4.11
N VAL A 20 -21.49 1.52 5.12
CA VAL A 20 -20.45 2.26 5.85
C VAL A 20 -19.12 1.98 5.16
N ALA A 21 -18.57 2.97 4.46
CA ALA A 21 -17.31 2.86 3.72
C ALA A 21 -16.08 3.20 4.58
N LEU A 22 -16.24 4.09 5.57
CA LEU A 22 -15.25 4.36 6.63
C LEU A 22 -16.00 4.31 7.96
N ASP A 23 -15.49 3.56 8.92
CA ASP A 23 -16.12 3.32 10.21
C ASP A 23 -15.20 3.73 11.37
N SER A 24 -15.48 4.91 11.93
CA SER A 24 -14.79 5.45 13.11
C SER A 24 -13.28 5.42 13.00
N LEU A 25 -12.73 5.78 11.82
CA LEU A 25 -11.33 5.68 11.50
C LEU A 25 -10.49 6.67 12.32
N ASN A 26 -9.60 6.15 13.15
CA ASN A 26 -8.62 6.91 13.92
C ASN A 26 -7.23 6.66 13.31
N LEU A 27 -6.67 7.67 12.66
CA LEU A 27 -5.47 7.52 11.86
C LEU A 27 -4.52 8.69 12.09
N LYS A 28 -3.22 8.40 12.13
CA LYS A 28 -2.15 9.40 12.22
C LYS A 28 -1.05 9.08 11.22
N VAL A 29 -0.95 9.90 10.17
CA VAL A 29 0.12 9.78 9.17
C VAL A 29 1.19 10.81 9.47
N GLN A 30 2.43 10.36 9.59
CA GLN A 30 3.61 11.20 9.80
C GLN A 30 4.17 11.68 8.46
N ARG A 31 5.08 12.68 8.50
CA ARG A 31 5.87 13.06 7.32
C ARG A 31 6.71 11.88 6.83
N GLY A 32 7.00 11.87 5.53
CA GLY A 32 7.71 10.79 4.86
C GLY A 32 6.81 10.00 3.92
N ALA A 33 7.18 8.77 3.62
CA ALA A 33 6.41 7.90 2.75
C ALA A 33 5.56 6.92 3.57
N THR A 34 4.28 6.85 3.26
CA THR A 34 3.31 5.94 3.90
C THR A 34 2.53 5.18 2.84
N GLY A 35 2.49 3.85 2.95
CA GLY A 35 1.66 2.98 2.13
C GLY A 35 0.26 2.81 2.74
N LEU A 36 -0.78 3.01 1.94
CA LEU A 36 -2.16 2.72 2.31
C LEU A 36 -2.59 1.40 1.69
N LEU A 37 -2.61 0.36 2.49
CA LEU A 37 -2.91 -1.00 2.09
C LEU A 37 -4.33 -1.42 2.46
N GLY A 38 -4.84 -2.41 1.78
CA GLY A 38 -6.12 -3.05 2.07
C GLY A 38 -6.76 -3.64 0.82
N PRO A 39 -7.63 -4.65 0.98
CA PRO A 39 -8.32 -5.28 -0.14
C PRO A 39 -9.24 -4.30 -0.88
N ASN A 40 -9.75 -4.75 -2.04
CA ASN A 40 -10.77 -4.00 -2.76
C ASN A 40 -12.00 -3.79 -1.87
N GLY A 41 -12.52 -2.57 -1.85
CA GLY A 41 -13.62 -2.20 -0.95
C GLY A 41 -13.21 -1.93 0.51
N ALA A 42 -11.91 -1.93 0.85
CA ALA A 42 -11.45 -1.58 2.21
C ALA A 42 -11.71 -0.12 2.60
N GLY A 43 -12.03 0.76 1.63
CA GLY A 43 -12.30 2.17 1.89
C GLY A 43 -11.21 3.14 1.44
N LYS A 44 -10.13 2.68 0.79
CA LYS A 44 -8.96 3.50 0.38
C LYS A 44 -9.37 4.73 -0.45
N SER A 45 -10.06 4.53 -1.56
CA SER A 45 -10.50 5.65 -2.43
C SER A 45 -11.53 6.55 -1.76
N THR A 46 -12.38 6.00 -0.85
CA THR A 46 -13.28 6.82 -0.02
C THR A 46 -12.49 7.69 0.96
N PHE A 47 -11.46 7.13 1.58
CA PHE A 47 -10.57 7.86 2.46
C PHE A 47 -9.87 9.00 1.70
N PHE A 48 -9.28 8.74 0.54
CA PHE A 48 -8.65 9.79 -0.29
C PHE A 48 -9.64 10.90 -0.65
N LYS A 49 -10.82 10.55 -1.15
CA LYS A 49 -11.84 11.56 -1.50
C LYS A 49 -12.28 12.39 -0.29
N THR A 50 -12.33 11.78 0.91
CA THR A 50 -12.73 12.46 2.14
C THR A 50 -11.66 13.43 2.61
N ILE A 51 -10.39 13.02 2.66
CA ILE A 51 -9.28 13.88 3.09
C ILE A 51 -8.96 15.00 2.08
N LEU A 52 -9.27 14.81 0.80
CA LEU A 52 -9.18 15.84 -0.23
C LEU A 52 -10.36 16.83 -0.18
N GLY A 53 -11.35 16.61 0.69
CA GLY A 53 -12.56 17.41 0.76
C GLY A 53 -13.43 17.33 -0.50
N LEU A 54 -13.31 16.25 -1.29
CA LEU A 54 -14.14 15.98 -2.46
C LEU A 54 -15.51 15.41 -2.06
N ILE A 55 -15.57 14.71 -0.95
CA ILE A 55 -16.79 14.21 -0.33
C ILE A 55 -16.78 14.57 1.17
N GLN A 56 -17.94 14.90 1.70
CA GLN A 56 -18.06 15.20 3.13
C GLN A 56 -18.10 13.92 3.97
N ALA A 57 -17.40 13.92 5.11
CA ALA A 57 -17.55 12.90 6.13
C ALA A 57 -18.98 12.92 6.70
N THR A 58 -19.49 11.76 7.07
CA THR A 58 -20.78 11.63 7.76
C THR A 58 -20.65 12.08 9.21
N SER A 59 -19.56 11.71 9.87
CA SER A 59 -19.22 12.14 11.25
C SER A 59 -17.72 12.00 11.49
N GLY A 60 -17.25 12.40 12.67
CA GLY A 60 -15.84 12.40 13.04
C GLY A 60 -15.13 13.66 12.55
N GLU A 61 -13.84 13.76 12.75
CA GLU A 61 -12.99 14.92 12.41
C GLU A 61 -11.77 14.45 11.62
N GLY A 62 -11.22 15.36 10.83
CA GLY A 62 -9.99 15.10 10.10
C GLY A 62 -9.25 16.38 9.77
N TYR A 63 -7.92 16.30 9.85
CA TYR A 63 -7.02 17.39 9.53
C TYR A 63 -5.94 16.89 8.57
N VAL A 64 -5.67 17.69 7.55
CA VAL A 64 -4.61 17.42 6.58
C VAL A 64 -3.72 18.65 6.48
N LEU A 65 -2.42 18.49 6.74
CA LEU A 65 -1.43 19.58 6.78
C LEU A 65 -1.90 20.74 7.69
N GLY A 66 -2.63 20.42 8.77
CA GLY A 66 -3.18 21.38 9.72
C GLY A 66 -4.52 21.99 9.35
N HIS A 67 -5.09 21.67 8.19
CA HIS A 67 -6.36 22.18 7.69
C HIS A 67 -7.51 21.19 7.94
N ASP A 68 -8.68 21.71 8.35
CA ASP A 68 -9.88 20.92 8.57
C ASP A 68 -10.49 20.45 7.22
N ILE A 69 -10.70 19.14 7.06
CA ILE A 69 -11.24 18.53 5.84
C ILE A 69 -12.66 18.97 5.50
N ARG A 70 -13.42 19.49 6.46
CA ARG A 70 -14.82 19.91 6.26
C ARG A 70 -14.93 21.32 5.74
N THR A 71 -14.07 22.22 6.21
CA THR A 71 -14.20 23.67 6.00
C THR A 71 -13.11 24.24 5.11
N GLU A 72 -11.93 23.61 5.04
CA GLU A 72 -10.74 24.16 4.38
C GLU A 72 -10.28 23.36 3.17
N GLY A 73 -11.22 22.69 2.45
CA GLY A 73 -10.88 21.81 1.32
C GLY A 73 -10.05 22.48 0.20
N LEU A 74 -10.22 23.80 -0.05
CA LEU A 74 -9.39 24.51 -1.03
C LEU A 74 -7.95 24.66 -0.56
N ALA A 75 -7.73 25.00 0.72
CA ALA A 75 -6.39 25.10 1.30
C ALA A 75 -5.69 23.74 1.32
N ILE A 76 -6.42 22.66 1.58
CA ILE A 76 -5.91 21.29 1.50
C ILE A 76 -5.45 20.98 0.08
N ARG A 77 -6.33 21.16 -0.93
CA ARG A 77 -6.01 20.84 -2.33
C ARG A 77 -4.90 21.70 -2.94
N SER A 78 -4.71 22.93 -2.45
CA SER A 78 -3.56 23.77 -2.89
C SER A 78 -2.20 23.25 -2.43
N LYS A 79 -2.17 22.34 -1.44
CA LYS A 79 -0.94 21.76 -0.86
C LYS A 79 -0.75 20.29 -1.19
N ILE A 80 -1.74 19.66 -1.85
CA ILE A 80 -1.70 18.23 -2.20
C ILE A 80 -1.65 18.05 -3.70
N GLY A 81 -0.73 17.21 -4.15
CA GLY A 81 -0.76 16.62 -5.48
C GLY A 81 -1.52 15.31 -5.44
N TYR A 82 -2.54 15.15 -6.27
CA TYR A 82 -3.29 13.91 -6.37
C TYR A 82 -3.11 13.25 -7.73
N MET A 83 -2.60 12.04 -7.72
CA MET A 83 -2.46 11.17 -8.88
C MET A 83 -3.53 10.07 -8.77
N PRO A 84 -4.65 10.13 -9.53
CA PRO A 84 -5.72 9.16 -9.46
C PRO A 84 -5.37 7.85 -10.16
N GLU A 85 -6.01 6.75 -9.74
CA GLU A 85 -5.91 5.45 -10.40
C GLU A 85 -6.37 5.51 -11.86
N TYR A 86 -7.53 6.12 -12.10
CA TYR A 86 -8.13 6.21 -13.45
C TYR A 86 -7.48 7.30 -14.30
N ASP A 87 -7.59 7.14 -15.61
CA ASP A 87 -7.13 8.14 -16.56
C ASP A 87 -7.92 9.44 -16.40
N ALA A 88 -7.19 10.52 -16.09
CA ALA A 88 -7.71 11.88 -15.96
C ALA A 88 -7.03 12.80 -17.00
N LEU A 89 -6.47 12.21 -18.05
CA LEU A 89 -5.77 12.91 -19.11
C LEU A 89 -6.66 13.07 -20.33
N ASP A 90 -6.52 14.19 -21.03
CA ASP A 90 -7.17 14.44 -22.30
C ASP A 90 -6.26 13.91 -23.43
N ASP A 91 -6.71 12.85 -24.10
CA ASP A 91 -5.95 12.18 -25.15
C ASP A 91 -5.71 13.07 -26.39
N ASP A 92 -6.51 14.11 -26.59
CA ASP A 92 -6.38 15.05 -27.70
C ASP A 92 -5.36 16.18 -27.42
N MET A 93 -4.91 16.32 -26.18
CA MET A 93 -3.90 17.32 -25.80
C MET A 93 -2.48 16.78 -25.91
N ASP A 94 -1.52 17.67 -26.16
CA ASP A 94 -0.11 17.40 -25.92
C ASP A 94 0.15 17.33 -24.40
N ALA A 95 1.06 16.45 -23.99
CA ALA A 95 1.30 16.21 -22.55
C ALA A 95 1.75 17.49 -21.81
N ILE A 96 2.56 18.35 -22.43
CA ILE A 96 3.00 19.62 -21.81
C ILE A 96 1.81 20.57 -21.57
N HIS A 97 0.82 20.61 -22.49
CA HIS A 97 -0.35 21.45 -22.35
C HIS A 97 -1.30 20.90 -21.28
N GLN A 98 -1.42 19.58 -21.16
CA GLN A 98 -2.18 18.94 -20.08
C GLN A 98 -1.60 19.29 -18.70
N VAL A 99 -0.28 19.20 -18.53
CA VAL A 99 0.38 19.55 -17.28
C VAL A 99 0.24 21.04 -16.97
N ARG A 100 0.47 21.91 -17.96
CA ARG A 100 0.22 23.34 -17.83
C ARG A 100 -1.22 23.63 -17.39
N TYR A 101 -2.20 23.04 -18.05
CA TYR A 101 -3.63 23.22 -17.75
C TYR A 101 -3.94 22.83 -16.29
N SER A 102 -3.35 21.76 -15.79
CA SER A 102 -3.48 21.38 -14.37
C SER A 102 -2.99 22.50 -13.42
N GLY A 103 -1.88 23.16 -13.76
CA GLY A 103 -1.38 24.32 -13.02
C GLY A 103 -2.30 25.52 -13.07
N GLU A 104 -2.88 25.81 -14.24
CA GLU A 104 -3.83 26.92 -14.43
C GLU A 104 -5.13 26.69 -13.63
N LEU A 105 -5.62 25.44 -13.55
CA LEU A 105 -6.77 25.07 -12.70
C LEU A 105 -6.52 25.32 -11.22
N LEU A 106 -5.26 25.26 -10.79
CA LEU A 106 -4.84 25.59 -9.43
C LEU A 106 -4.57 27.10 -9.22
N GLY A 107 -4.87 27.94 -10.24
CA GLY A 107 -4.74 29.38 -10.17
C GLY A 107 -3.37 29.93 -10.55
N MET A 108 -2.49 29.13 -11.15
CA MET A 108 -1.20 29.61 -11.65
C MET A 108 -1.36 30.55 -12.86
N ASN A 109 -0.52 31.56 -12.94
CA ASN A 109 -0.39 32.35 -14.15
C ASN A 109 0.07 31.45 -15.32
N PRO A 110 -0.53 31.56 -16.53
CA PRO A 110 -0.21 30.70 -17.67
C PRO A 110 1.27 30.60 -18.03
N VAL A 111 2.02 31.71 -17.91
CA VAL A 111 3.48 31.72 -18.17
C VAL A 111 4.24 30.93 -17.12
N VAL A 112 3.86 31.09 -15.85
CA VAL A 112 4.46 30.33 -14.73
C VAL A 112 4.08 28.86 -14.84
N ALA A 113 2.82 28.55 -15.14
CA ALA A 113 2.33 27.17 -15.33
C ALA A 113 3.12 26.47 -16.45
N MET A 114 3.37 27.15 -17.59
CA MET A 114 4.15 26.57 -18.68
C MET A 114 5.60 26.28 -18.25
N ALA A 115 6.26 27.23 -17.58
CA ALA A 115 7.64 27.02 -17.09
C ALA A 115 7.71 25.86 -16.09
N ARG A 116 6.76 25.78 -15.16
CA ARG A 116 6.66 24.67 -14.22
C ARG A 116 6.31 23.34 -14.88
N ALA A 117 5.47 23.35 -15.92
CA ALA A 117 5.16 22.16 -16.69
C ALA A 117 6.41 21.55 -17.34
N HIS A 118 7.28 22.38 -17.91
CA HIS A 118 8.58 21.91 -18.41
C HIS A 118 9.41 21.23 -17.33
N THR A 119 9.52 21.85 -16.17
CA THR A 119 10.27 21.28 -15.03
C THR A 119 9.66 19.97 -14.53
N ALA A 120 8.32 19.91 -14.40
CA ALA A 120 7.63 18.71 -13.96
C ALA A 120 7.79 17.55 -14.96
N MET A 121 7.66 17.84 -16.26
CA MET A 121 7.84 16.83 -17.32
C MET A 121 9.28 16.30 -17.39
N GLU A 122 10.27 17.16 -17.17
CA GLU A 122 11.67 16.74 -17.06
C GLU A 122 11.88 15.84 -15.83
N TYR A 123 11.30 16.23 -14.70
CA TYR A 123 11.44 15.49 -13.45
C TYR A 123 10.89 14.06 -13.53
N VAL A 124 9.79 13.87 -14.26
CA VAL A 124 9.20 12.54 -14.47
C VAL A 124 9.78 11.77 -15.66
N GLY A 125 10.87 12.27 -16.27
CA GLY A 125 11.61 11.60 -17.32
C GLY A 125 10.97 11.65 -18.72
N LEU A 126 10.02 12.54 -18.95
CA LEU A 126 9.34 12.64 -20.26
C LEU A 126 10.05 13.58 -21.25
N GLY A 127 11.03 14.37 -20.82
CA GLY A 127 11.92 15.15 -21.68
C GLY A 127 11.25 15.72 -22.95
N GLU A 128 11.80 15.44 -24.12
CA GLU A 128 11.26 15.90 -25.41
C GLU A 128 9.93 15.23 -25.81
N LEU A 129 9.54 14.12 -25.18
CA LEU A 129 8.27 13.46 -25.44
C LEU A 129 7.06 14.30 -25.04
N ARG A 130 7.27 15.32 -24.18
CA ARG A 130 6.23 16.26 -23.68
C ARG A 130 5.42 16.98 -24.77
N TYR A 131 5.98 17.10 -25.99
CA TYR A 131 5.30 17.76 -27.12
C TYR A 131 4.44 16.81 -27.97
N ARG A 132 4.36 15.52 -27.60
CA ARG A 132 3.57 14.55 -28.30
C ARG A 132 2.15 14.49 -27.72
N PRO A 133 1.16 14.15 -28.55
CA PRO A 133 -0.22 13.94 -28.09
C PRO A 133 -0.29 12.73 -27.13
N ILE A 134 -1.09 12.88 -26.07
CA ILE A 134 -1.26 11.85 -25.02
C ILE A 134 -1.82 10.55 -25.58
N SER A 135 -2.65 10.62 -26.64
CA SER A 135 -3.15 9.43 -27.36
C SER A 135 -2.03 8.50 -27.88
N SER A 136 -0.82 9.04 -28.10
CA SER A 136 0.36 8.26 -28.55
C SER A 136 1.19 7.67 -27.42
N PHE A 137 0.82 7.91 -26.15
CA PHE A 137 1.61 7.53 -24.98
C PHE A 137 1.35 6.07 -24.56
N SER A 138 2.43 5.40 -24.14
CA SER A 138 2.33 4.13 -23.39
C SER A 138 1.66 4.38 -22.03
N THR A 139 1.23 3.30 -21.37
CA THR A 139 0.70 3.37 -19.99
C THR A 139 1.70 4.05 -19.05
N GLY A 140 2.99 3.72 -19.14
CA GLY A 140 4.04 4.34 -18.31
C GLY A 140 4.17 5.84 -18.55
N MET A 141 4.14 6.27 -19.81
CA MET A 141 4.16 7.70 -20.16
C MET A 141 2.92 8.44 -19.66
N LYS A 142 1.74 7.82 -19.73
CA LYS A 142 0.49 8.37 -19.17
C LYS A 142 0.58 8.50 -17.65
N GLN A 143 1.08 7.47 -16.94
CA GLN A 143 1.27 7.52 -15.49
C GLN A 143 2.27 8.62 -15.10
N ALA A 144 3.42 8.73 -15.79
CA ALA A 144 4.38 9.81 -15.58
C ALA A 144 3.75 11.20 -15.82
N THR A 145 2.89 11.36 -16.84
CA THR A 145 2.16 12.61 -17.08
C THR A 145 1.18 12.93 -15.96
N LYS A 146 0.45 11.93 -15.43
CA LYS A 146 -0.43 12.13 -14.25
C LYS A 146 0.38 12.60 -13.03
N LEU A 147 1.55 12.01 -12.79
CA LEU A 147 2.44 12.46 -11.73
C LEU A 147 2.92 13.89 -11.97
N ALA A 148 3.30 14.26 -13.21
CA ALA A 148 3.69 15.62 -13.55
C ALA A 148 2.55 16.63 -13.27
N CYS A 149 1.30 16.29 -13.59
CA CYS A 149 0.12 17.08 -13.25
C CYS A 149 -0.05 17.24 -11.72
N ALA A 150 0.20 16.18 -10.96
CA ALA A 150 0.07 16.20 -9.51
C ALA A 150 1.13 17.08 -8.83
N ILE A 151 2.33 17.19 -9.40
CA ILE A 151 3.47 17.89 -8.77
C ILE A 151 3.72 19.32 -9.29
N ILE A 152 3.00 19.80 -10.32
CA ILE A 152 3.26 21.08 -10.98
C ILE A 152 3.28 22.29 -10.03
N HIS A 153 2.46 22.25 -8.97
CA HIS A 153 2.32 23.33 -7.99
C HIS A 153 3.22 23.17 -6.76
N ASP A 154 4.14 22.21 -6.77
CA ASP A 154 5.09 21.94 -5.69
C ASP A 154 4.41 21.59 -4.36
N PRO A 155 3.59 20.52 -4.32
CA PRO A 155 2.81 20.15 -3.15
C PRO A 155 3.67 19.66 -1.98
N GLU A 156 3.16 19.84 -0.73
CA GLU A 156 3.77 19.30 0.49
C GLU A 156 3.47 17.79 0.65
N LEU A 157 2.33 17.33 0.12
CA LEU A 157 1.89 15.92 0.16
C LEU A 157 1.48 15.46 -1.24
N ILE A 158 1.98 14.30 -1.64
CA ILE A 158 1.56 13.62 -2.87
C ILE A 158 0.72 12.41 -2.47
N ILE A 159 -0.48 12.32 -3.00
CA ILE A 159 -1.34 11.14 -2.88
C ILE A 159 -1.30 10.43 -4.24
N ALA A 160 -0.77 9.20 -4.25
CA ALA A 160 -0.66 8.37 -5.45
C ALA A 160 -1.56 7.13 -5.30
N ASP A 161 -2.62 7.06 -6.12
CA ASP A 161 -3.56 5.94 -6.11
C ASP A 161 -3.19 4.98 -7.24
N GLU A 162 -2.62 3.81 -6.88
CA GLU A 162 -2.14 2.76 -7.77
C GLU A 162 -1.15 3.28 -8.86
N PRO A 163 -0.04 3.96 -8.48
CA PRO A 163 0.84 4.65 -9.43
C PRO A 163 1.56 3.72 -10.40
N SER A 164 1.81 2.47 -10.01
CA SER A 164 2.54 1.47 -10.79
C SER A 164 1.63 0.50 -11.55
N ASN A 165 0.31 0.66 -11.45
CA ASN A 165 -0.65 -0.25 -12.07
C ASN A 165 -0.53 -0.25 -13.60
N GLY A 166 -0.40 -1.45 -14.19
CA GLY A 166 -0.30 -1.64 -15.64
C GLY A 166 1.03 -1.24 -16.27
N LEU A 167 2.08 -0.99 -15.48
CA LEU A 167 3.41 -0.67 -15.95
C LEU A 167 4.24 -1.93 -16.25
N ASP A 168 5.09 -1.84 -17.27
CA ASP A 168 6.21 -2.77 -17.43
C ASP A 168 7.27 -2.56 -16.33
N ALA A 169 8.21 -3.50 -16.20
CA ALA A 169 9.19 -3.49 -15.12
C ALA A 169 10.04 -2.21 -15.06
N ASP A 170 10.48 -1.71 -16.21
CA ASP A 170 11.35 -0.53 -16.28
C ASP A 170 10.57 0.75 -15.92
N SER A 171 9.36 0.91 -16.47
CA SER A 171 8.47 2.02 -16.17
C SER A 171 8.02 2.00 -14.70
N ARG A 172 7.76 0.82 -14.14
CA ARG A 172 7.43 0.63 -12.73
C ARG A 172 8.59 1.10 -11.84
N GLN A 173 9.81 0.62 -12.11
CA GLN A 173 10.98 1.00 -11.34
C GLN A 173 11.22 2.52 -11.40
N ALA A 174 11.15 3.13 -12.57
CA ALA A 174 11.31 4.57 -12.75
C ALA A 174 10.26 5.38 -11.97
N MET A 175 9.01 4.91 -11.90
CA MET A 175 7.95 5.54 -11.12
C MET A 175 8.24 5.48 -9.61
N LEU A 176 8.62 4.30 -9.10
CA LEU A 176 8.95 4.09 -7.69
C LEU A 176 10.18 4.91 -7.27
N ASP A 177 11.22 4.94 -8.10
CA ASP A 177 12.42 5.76 -7.87
C ASP A 177 12.06 7.25 -7.83
N THR A 178 11.17 7.70 -8.71
CA THR A 178 10.70 9.09 -8.74
C THR A 178 9.98 9.45 -7.44
N LEU A 179 9.05 8.61 -6.97
CA LEU A 179 8.33 8.83 -5.72
C LEU A 179 9.27 8.79 -4.50
N SER A 180 10.20 7.83 -4.43
CA SER A 180 11.22 7.74 -3.38
C SER A 180 12.11 8.98 -3.33
N ASN A 181 12.56 9.46 -4.50
CA ASN A 181 13.38 10.66 -4.59
C ASN A 181 12.65 11.93 -4.12
N MET A 182 11.33 12.02 -4.33
CA MET A 182 10.53 13.15 -3.84
C MET A 182 10.50 13.23 -2.32
N VAL A 183 10.52 12.09 -1.63
CA VAL A 183 10.60 12.04 -0.16
C VAL A 183 12.00 12.34 0.32
N ASN A 184 13.00 11.67 -0.23
CA ASN A 184 14.38 11.70 0.27
C ASN A 184 15.08 13.04 0.03
N THR A 185 14.80 13.72 -1.08
CA THR A 185 15.49 14.95 -1.48
C THR A 185 14.61 16.19 -1.43
N GLY A 186 13.30 16.03 -1.55
CA GLY A 186 12.34 17.11 -1.76
C GLY A 186 11.62 17.61 -0.52
N ASN A 187 11.86 17.02 0.66
CA ASN A 187 11.11 17.31 1.89
C ASN A 187 9.57 17.23 1.71
N ARG A 188 9.13 16.40 0.78
CA ARG A 188 7.72 16.11 0.50
C ARG A 188 7.32 14.82 1.18
N SER A 189 6.04 14.67 1.42
CA SER A 189 5.47 13.41 1.89
C SER A 189 4.71 12.71 0.77
N VAL A 190 4.70 11.38 0.81
CA VAL A 190 3.97 10.55 -0.15
C VAL A 190 3.02 9.63 0.62
N LEU A 191 1.76 9.62 0.23
CA LEU A 191 0.78 8.62 0.64
C LEU A 191 0.39 7.80 -0.59
N MET A 192 0.89 6.57 -0.68
CA MET A 192 0.73 5.71 -1.83
C MET A 192 -0.25 4.57 -1.51
N ALA A 193 -1.33 4.43 -2.28
CA ALA A 193 -2.12 3.21 -2.28
C ALA A 193 -1.62 2.29 -3.38
N SER A 194 -1.35 1.03 -3.03
CA SER A 194 -1.03 -0.02 -3.99
C SER A 194 -1.52 -1.37 -3.48
N HIS A 195 -1.84 -2.26 -4.42
CA HIS A 195 -2.06 -3.67 -4.15
C HIS A 195 -0.77 -4.49 -4.29
N LEU A 196 0.29 -3.89 -4.86
CA LEU A 196 1.62 -4.49 -4.98
C LEU A 196 2.46 -4.12 -3.76
N MET A 197 2.62 -5.06 -2.84
CA MET A 197 3.26 -4.81 -1.55
C MET A 197 4.75 -4.52 -1.68
N ASP A 198 5.41 -5.13 -2.67
CA ASP A 198 6.81 -4.84 -3.01
C ASP A 198 7.03 -3.35 -3.35
N ASP A 199 6.07 -2.73 -4.07
CA ASP A 199 6.15 -1.30 -4.40
C ASP A 199 6.08 -0.44 -3.15
N VAL A 200 5.22 -0.84 -2.20
CA VAL A 200 5.08 -0.15 -0.92
C VAL A 200 6.34 -0.30 -0.09
N GLU A 201 6.92 -1.49 -0.02
CA GLU A 201 8.18 -1.73 0.70
C GLU A 201 9.35 -0.91 0.11
N GLN A 202 9.37 -0.73 -1.21
CA GLN A 202 10.44 0.02 -1.88
C GLN A 202 10.36 1.53 -1.62
N VAL A 203 9.15 2.08 -1.49
CA VAL A 203 8.93 3.54 -1.39
C VAL A 203 8.67 3.99 0.03
N CYS A 204 7.97 3.17 0.83
CA CYS A 204 7.36 3.59 2.09
C CYS A 204 8.10 3.01 3.31
N GLU A 205 8.29 3.85 4.33
CA GLU A 205 8.77 3.42 5.64
C GLU A 205 7.63 3.02 6.59
N ASN A 206 6.44 3.59 6.35
CA ASN A 206 5.27 3.40 7.19
C ASN A 206 4.12 2.82 6.38
N ILE A 207 3.23 2.10 7.05
CA ILE A 207 1.98 1.61 6.46
C ILE A 207 0.77 1.94 7.32
N VAL A 208 -0.34 2.02 6.63
CA VAL A 208 -1.71 2.04 7.16
C VAL A 208 -2.46 0.91 6.47
N LEU A 209 -2.95 -0.05 7.22
CA LEU A 209 -3.74 -1.14 6.71
C LEU A 209 -5.21 -0.91 7.04
N LEU A 210 -6.03 -0.78 6.01
CA LEU A 210 -7.48 -0.65 6.12
C LEU A 210 -8.19 -1.96 5.81
N HIS A 211 -9.23 -2.26 6.58
CA HIS A 211 -10.12 -3.37 6.33
C HIS A 211 -11.57 -2.99 6.63
N LYS A 212 -12.48 -3.15 5.64
CA LYS A 212 -13.92 -2.80 5.77
C LYS A 212 -14.15 -1.43 6.41
N GLY A 213 -13.39 -0.43 5.98
CA GLY A 213 -13.50 0.93 6.49
C GLY A 213 -12.87 1.18 7.86
N LYS A 214 -12.23 0.19 8.48
CA LYS A 214 -11.56 0.30 9.79
C LYS A 214 -10.05 0.23 9.66
N LEU A 215 -9.35 0.82 10.62
CA LEU A 215 -7.90 0.65 10.77
C LEU A 215 -7.61 -0.75 11.32
N ALA A 216 -6.90 -1.55 10.55
CA ALA A 216 -6.43 -2.87 10.97
C ALA A 216 -5.05 -2.81 11.62
N ALA A 217 -4.12 -2.05 11.03
CA ALA A 217 -2.80 -1.79 11.57
C ALA A 217 -2.25 -0.47 11.05
N GLN A 218 -1.34 0.15 11.80
CA GLN A 218 -0.49 1.23 11.33
C GLN A 218 0.83 1.23 12.08
N GLY A 219 1.91 1.64 11.41
CA GLY A 219 3.23 1.75 12.01
C GLY A 219 4.34 1.72 10.99
N ARG A 220 5.58 1.69 11.46
CA ARG A 220 6.73 1.45 10.61
C ARG A 220 6.73 0.00 10.13
N ILE A 221 7.07 -0.21 8.88
CA ILE A 221 7.14 -1.56 8.28
C ILE A 221 8.10 -2.44 9.08
N GLU A 222 9.28 -1.93 9.43
CA GLU A 222 10.28 -2.66 10.22
C GLU A 222 9.74 -3.10 11.59
N ASP A 223 9.04 -2.20 12.31
CA ASP A 223 8.49 -2.50 13.63
C ASP A 223 7.40 -3.56 13.55
N LEU A 224 6.56 -3.49 12.51
CA LEU A 224 5.48 -4.45 12.29
C LEU A 224 6.03 -5.83 11.89
N LYS A 225 7.06 -5.88 11.05
CA LYS A 225 7.76 -7.13 10.69
C LYS A 225 8.47 -7.76 11.89
N ALA A 226 8.99 -6.93 12.80
CA ALA A 226 9.69 -7.41 13.99
C ALA A 226 8.77 -8.14 14.99
N ILE A 227 7.45 -7.93 14.92
CA ILE A 227 6.47 -8.59 15.82
C ILE A 227 6.37 -10.09 15.53
N ASP A 228 6.65 -10.53 14.30
CA ASP A 228 6.46 -11.91 13.86
C ASP A 228 7.76 -12.48 13.26
N ARG A 229 8.87 -12.33 14.01
CA ARG A 229 10.16 -12.93 13.62
C ARG A 229 10.07 -14.43 13.70
N GLU A 230 10.45 -15.10 12.62
CA GLU A 230 10.51 -16.54 12.50
C GLU A 230 11.96 -16.99 12.21
N ILE A 231 12.29 -18.20 12.62
CA ILE A 231 13.52 -18.89 12.20
C ILE A 231 13.12 -19.94 11.16
N GLU A 232 13.64 -19.82 9.96
CA GLU A 232 13.45 -20.82 8.92
C GLU A 232 14.57 -21.83 8.97
N ILE A 233 14.20 -23.12 9.03
CA ILE A 233 15.14 -24.23 8.98
C ILE A 233 14.79 -25.21 7.85
N HIS A 234 15.81 -25.70 7.17
CA HIS A 234 15.69 -26.79 6.20
C HIS A 234 16.18 -28.10 6.85
N VAL A 235 15.27 -29.04 7.02
CA VAL A 235 15.52 -30.29 7.74
C VAL A 235 15.66 -31.46 6.80
N TRP A 236 16.66 -32.31 7.07
CA TRP A 236 16.88 -33.56 6.35
C TRP A 236 16.82 -34.74 7.33
N GLY A 237 15.86 -35.65 7.09
CA GLY A 237 15.57 -36.77 7.99
C GLY A 237 14.86 -36.34 9.29
N MET A 238 14.13 -37.24 9.90
CA MET A 238 13.49 -37.09 11.22
C MET A 238 12.69 -35.78 11.39
N ALA A 239 12.04 -35.31 10.30
CA ALA A 239 11.35 -34.02 10.32
C ALA A 239 10.09 -34.04 11.21
N ASN A 240 9.37 -35.20 11.27
CA ASN A 240 8.20 -35.34 12.14
C ASN A 240 8.59 -35.34 13.60
N GLU A 241 9.67 -36.06 13.93
CA GLU A 241 10.19 -36.16 15.28
C GLU A 241 10.73 -34.82 15.78
N LEU A 242 11.35 -34.03 14.89
CA LEU A 242 11.80 -32.69 15.22
C LEU A 242 10.62 -31.75 15.47
N GLU A 243 9.59 -31.78 14.63
CA GLU A 243 8.38 -30.99 14.79
C GLU A 243 7.68 -31.26 16.13
N GLU A 244 7.53 -32.54 16.49
CA GLU A 244 6.99 -32.94 17.80
C GLU A 244 7.85 -32.48 18.98
N ALA A 245 9.19 -32.58 18.84
CA ALA A 245 10.11 -32.16 19.88
C ALA A 245 10.06 -30.64 20.09
N LEU A 246 10.01 -29.84 19.01
CA LEU A 246 9.86 -28.41 19.07
C LEU A 246 8.51 -27.99 19.70
N GLY A 247 7.42 -28.68 19.34
CA GLY A 247 6.10 -28.46 19.93
C GLY A 247 6.06 -28.77 21.45
N LYS A 248 6.77 -29.81 21.89
CA LYS A 248 6.92 -30.14 23.35
C LYS A 248 7.71 -29.07 24.12
N GLU A 249 8.65 -28.39 23.47
CA GLU A 249 9.37 -27.24 24.05
C GLU A 249 8.53 -25.94 23.99
N GLY A 250 7.27 -25.99 23.46
CA GLY A 250 6.35 -24.85 23.40
C GLY A 250 6.64 -23.90 22.25
N LEU A 251 7.37 -24.34 21.23
CA LEU A 251 7.61 -23.54 20.02
C LEU A 251 6.51 -23.76 19.01
N GLU A 252 5.98 -22.67 18.44
CA GLU A 252 5.04 -22.72 17.32
C GLU A 252 5.81 -23.02 16.03
N VAL A 253 5.46 -24.12 15.36
CA VAL A 253 6.11 -24.59 14.15
C VAL A 253 5.09 -24.65 13.02
N ARG A 254 5.42 -23.99 11.89
CA ARG A 254 4.73 -24.13 10.61
C ARG A 254 5.62 -24.92 9.69
N ARG A 255 5.11 -26.03 9.14
CA ARG A 255 5.90 -26.91 8.28
C ARG A 255 5.38 -26.99 6.87
N GLU A 256 6.28 -26.83 5.91
CA GLU A 256 6.06 -27.04 4.49
C GLU A 256 7.09 -28.03 3.94
N GLY A 257 6.71 -29.30 3.93
CA GLY A 257 7.60 -30.38 3.46
C GLY A 257 8.86 -30.54 4.34
N ARG A 258 10.02 -30.09 3.84
CA ARG A 258 11.33 -30.11 4.55
C ARG A 258 11.69 -28.77 5.19
N MET A 259 10.94 -27.75 4.91
CA MET A 259 11.10 -26.41 5.48
C MET A 259 10.21 -26.30 6.72
N MET A 260 10.75 -25.73 7.79
CA MET A 260 10.01 -25.40 8.99
C MET A 260 10.27 -23.95 9.34
N ARG A 261 9.22 -23.21 9.63
CA ARG A 261 9.27 -21.86 10.20
C ARG A 261 8.87 -21.94 11.66
N ILE A 262 9.71 -21.43 12.52
CA ILE A 262 9.57 -21.52 13.97
C ILE A 262 9.52 -20.09 14.49
N ARG A 263 8.43 -19.75 15.18
CA ARG A 263 8.27 -18.43 15.76
C ARG A 263 9.37 -18.13 16.77
N HIS A 264 10.00 -16.96 16.65
CA HIS A 264 11.04 -16.51 17.53
C HIS A 264 10.41 -15.94 18.81
N ASP A 265 10.57 -16.64 19.95
CA ASP A 265 9.97 -16.26 21.24
C ASP A 265 10.98 -15.55 22.21
N GLY A 266 12.17 -15.19 21.72
CA GLY A 266 13.21 -14.49 22.46
C GLY A 266 14.60 -15.11 22.38
N GLU A 267 15.52 -14.58 23.18
CA GLU A 267 16.89 -15.11 23.26
C GLU A 267 16.89 -16.58 23.71
N GLY A 268 17.41 -17.46 22.86
CA GLY A 268 17.49 -18.89 23.15
C GLY A 268 16.69 -19.78 22.22
N THR A 269 15.81 -19.25 21.36
CA THR A 269 15.04 -20.06 20.39
C THR A 269 15.96 -20.89 19.50
N THR A 270 17.01 -20.29 18.95
CA THR A 270 18.04 -20.99 18.16
C THR A 270 18.67 -22.16 18.92
N HIS A 271 19.01 -21.95 20.20
CA HIS A 271 19.60 -23.01 21.04
C HIS A 271 18.60 -24.16 21.26
N ARG A 272 17.33 -23.86 21.53
CA ARG A 272 16.27 -24.87 21.69
C ARG A 272 16.08 -25.68 20.42
N ILE A 273 16.05 -25.03 19.26
CA ILE A 273 15.97 -25.70 17.95
C ILE A 273 17.14 -26.68 17.75
N LEU A 274 18.37 -26.22 17.98
CA LEU A 274 19.56 -27.06 17.82
C LEU A 274 19.57 -28.22 18.82
N LYS A 275 19.15 -28.02 20.08
CA LYS A 275 19.01 -29.05 21.08
C LYS A 275 17.98 -30.12 20.66
N CYS A 276 16.81 -29.74 20.17
CA CYS A 276 15.80 -30.65 19.67
C CYS A 276 16.31 -31.45 18.46
N ALA A 277 17.00 -30.77 17.52
CA ALA A 277 17.60 -31.45 16.36
C ALA A 277 18.64 -32.49 16.76
N ALA A 278 19.51 -32.16 17.73
CA ALA A 278 20.49 -33.12 18.27
C ALA A 278 19.83 -34.30 18.95
N ALA A 279 18.77 -34.08 19.71
CA ALA A 279 18.04 -35.14 20.44
C ALA A 279 17.28 -36.10 19.50
N THR A 280 16.74 -35.58 18.39
CA THR A 280 15.98 -36.39 17.41
C THR A 280 16.84 -36.99 16.31
N GLY A 281 18.08 -36.54 16.16
CA GLY A 281 18.96 -36.94 15.04
C GLY A 281 18.61 -36.25 13.72
N ALA A 282 17.77 -35.24 13.74
CA ALA A 282 17.42 -34.45 12.57
C ALA A 282 18.61 -33.60 12.12
N GLN A 283 18.85 -33.55 10.81
CA GLN A 283 19.93 -32.74 10.23
C GLN A 283 19.38 -31.42 9.74
N ILE A 284 19.81 -30.30 10.35
CA ILE A 284 19.54 -28.97 9.85
C ILE A 284 20.58 -28.62 8.79
N ARG A 285 20.15 -28.41 7.53
CA ARG A 285 21.02 -28.06 6.40
C ARG A 285 21.16 -26.56 6.20
N ARG A 286 20.14 -25.80 6.58
CA ARG A 286 20.10 -24.34 6.53
C ARG A 286 19.30 -23.84 7.71
N MET A 287 19.73 -22.75 8.29
CA MET A 287 19.05 -22.06 9.38
C MET A 287 19.33 -20.57 9.22
N HIS A 288 18.32 -19.75 9.18
CA HIS A 288 18.44 -18.29 9.12
C HIS A 288 17.19 -17.65 9.73
N GLU A 289 17.32 -16.41 10.15
CA GLU A 289 16.18 -15.61 10.52
C GLU A 289 15.36 -15.33 9.24
N TYR A 290 14.07 -15.59 9.30
CA TYR A 290 13.15 -15.31 8.22
C TYR A 290 12.68 -13.86 8.40
N GLU A 291 13.02 -13.03 7.44
CA GLU A 291 12.48 -11.69 7.34
C GLU A 291 11.13 -11.78 6.63
N ALA A 292 10.04 -11.66 7.41
CA ALA A 292 8.71 -11.65 6.85
C ALA A 292 8.56 -10.54 5.81
N SER A 293 7.98 -10.86 4.65
CA SER A 293 7.59 -9.86 3.66
C SER A 293 6.41 -9.04 4.20
N LEU A 294 6.15 -7.89 3.57
CA LEU A 294 4.92 -7.12 3.87
C LEU A 294 3.66 -7.95 3.54
N GLU A 295 3.77 -8.87 2.59
CA GLU A 295 2.72 -9.80 2.21
C GLU A 295 2.39 -10.80 3.32
N ASP A 296 3.42 -11.40 3.95
CA ASP A 296 3.24 -12.31 5.09
C ASP A 296 2.56 -11.57 6.26
N LEU A 297 3.04 -10.36 6.56
CA LEU A 297 2.46 -9.51 7.59
C LEU A 297 0.98 -9.20 7.32
N PHE A 298 0.66 -8.89 6.06
CA PHE A 298 -0.71 -8.59 5.64
C PHE A 298 -1.62 -9.80 5.86
N ILE A 299 -1.19 -11.01 5.48
CA ILE A 299 -1.91 -12.26 5.68
C ILE A 299 -2.18 -12.48 7.18
N VAL A 300 -1.13 -12.39 8.01
CA VAL A 300 -1.24 -12.58 9.47
C VAL A 300 -2.22 -11.58 10.11
N ILE A 301 -2.15 -10.32 9.72
CA ILE A 301 -3.08 -9.30 10.24
C ILE A 301 -4.51 -9.63 9.81
N MET A 302 -4.71 -10.00 8.55
CA MET A 302 -6.03 -10.29 8.02
C MET A 302 -6.66 -11.55 8.65
N GLU A 303 -5.88 -12.59 8.94
CA GLU A 303 -6.31 -13.75 9.69
C GLU A 303 -6.83 -13.38 11.09
N ARG A 304 -6.15 -12.48 11.79
CA ARG A 304 -6.61 -11.96 13.10
C ARG A 304 -7.95 -11.23 13.04
N PHE A 305 -8.31 -10.68 11.88
CA PHE A 305 -9.63 -10.08 11.61
C PHE A 305 -10.69 -11.10 11.15
N GLY A 306 -10.40 -12.41 11.18
CA GLY A 306 -11.33 -13.49 10.89
C GLY A 306 -11.43 -13.86 9.41
N TYR A 307 -10.42 -13.53 8.62
CA TYR A 307 -10.28 -14.01 7.25
C TYR A 307 -9.36 -15.24 7.22
N GLY A 308 -9.89 -16.38 6.78
CA GLY A 308 -9.09 -17.56 6.45
C GLY A 308 -8.42 -17.38 5.08
N VAL A 309 -7.36 -16.59 5.03
CA VAL A 309 -6.66 -16.22 3.79
C VAL A 309 -5.46 -17.13 3.58
N LYS A 310 -5.33 -17.70 2.38
CA LYS A 310 -4.16 -18.53 2.02
C LYS A 310 -3.08 -17.75 1.27
N SER A 311 -3.46 -16.62 0.64
CA SER A 311 -2.54 -15.73 -0.06
C SER A 311 -3.08 -14.30 -0.13
N SER A 312 -2.22 -13.31 -0.37
CA SER A 312 -2.62 -11.93 -0.62
C SER A 312 -3.47 -11.79 -1.89
N GLU A 313 -3.24 -12.62 -2.91
CA GLU A 313 -4.01 -12.64 -4.14
C GLU A 313 -5.50 -12.94 -3.89
N ASP A 314 -5.82 -13.81 -2.93
CA ASP A 314 -7.21 -14.13 -2.55
C ASP A 314 -7.98 -12.89 -2.03
N LEU A 315 -7.28 -11.93 -1.45
CA LEU A 315 -7.86 -10.68 -0.91
C LEU A 315 -7.93 -9.55 -1.92
N LEU A 316 -7.04 -9.57 -2.91
CA LEU A 316 -6.93 -8.54 -3.93
C LEU A 316 -7.80 -8.83 -5.15
N ALA A 317 -8.26 -10.07 -5.32
CA ALA A 317 -9.19 -10.46 -6.37
C ALA A 317 -10.48 -9.63 -6.34
N SER A 318 -11.00 -9.30 -7.51
CA SER A 318 -12.23 -8.50 -7.62
C SER A 318 -13.44 -9.26 -7.04
N PRO A 319 -14.49 -8.57 -6.53
CA PRO A 319 -15.70 -9.21 -6.00
C PRO A 319 -16.42 -10.13 -7.00
N ALA A 320 -16.12 -10.00 -8.29
CA ALA A 320 -16.67 -10.84 -9.36
C ALA A 320 -15.99 -12.23 -9.41
N GLU A 321 -14.73 -12.32 -9.02
CA GLU A 321 -13.95 -13.56 -8.99
C GLU A 321 -14.12 -14.33 -7.68
N ALA A 322 -14.26 -13.63 -6.56
CA ALA A 322 -14.52 -14.22 -5.25
C ALA A 322 -15.84 -15.00 -5.16
N ARG A 323 -16.85 -14.65 -5.97
CA ARG A 323 -18.14 -15.40 -6.02
C ARG A 323 -18.06 -16.75 -6.72
N LYS A 324 -16.96 -17.07 -7.40
CA LYS A 324 -16.79 -18.38 -8.07
C LYS A 324 -16.23 -19.47 -7.15
N VAL A 325 -15.63 -19.10 -6.02
CA VAL A 325 -14.99 -20.04 -5.10
C VAL A 325 -15.97 -20.62 -4.07
N ASP A 326 -17.06 -19.91 -3.75
CA ASP A 326 -18.04 -20.29 -2.71
C ASP A 326 -19.35 -20.91 -3.24
N ALA A 327 -19.39 -21.37 -4.48
CA ALA A 327 -20.55 -22.12 -4.95
C ALA A 327 -20.42 -23.58 -4.49
N PRO A 328 -21.29 -24.09 -3.56
CA PRO A 328 -21.30 -25.50 -3.23
C PRO A 328 -21.71 -26.30 -4.48
N GLU A 329 -20.90 -27.29 -4.81
CA GLU A 329 -21.24 -28.28 -5.83
C GLU A 329 -22.66 -28.79 -5.57
N SER A 330 -23.60 -28.44 -6.45
CA SER A 330 -24.94 -29.00 -6.42
C SER A 330 -24.84 -30.48 -6.64
N MET A 331 -25.11 -31.23 -5.58
CA MET A 331 -25.31 -32.68 -5.64
C MET A 331 -26.35 -33.00 -6.72
N GLY A 332 -25.89 -33.64 -7.78
CA GLY A 332 -26.75 -34.27 -8.76
C GLY A 332 -27.60 -35.32 -8.07
N GLY A 333 -28.87 -35.04 -7.93
CA GLY A 333 -29.91 -36.01 -7.58
C GLY A 333 -30.43 -36.63 -8.86
N SER A 334 -30.00 -37.84 -9.14
CA SER A 334 -30.68 -38.76 -10.06
C SER A 334 -31.99 -39.23 -9.42
N GLY A 335 -33.06 -39.27 -10.19
CA GLY A 335 -34.24 -40.01 -9.74
C GLY A 335 -35.51 -39.80 -10.55
N ALA A 336 -35.80 -40.81 -11.36
CA ALA A 336 -37.07 -41.24 -11.94
C ALA A 336 -37.70 -40.36 -13.06
#